data_1b8793ac4b5379c12eba58584f7d9666
#
_entry.id   1b8793ac4b5379c12eba58584f7d9666
#
_cell.length_a   1.000
_cell.length_b   1.000
_cell.length_c   1.000
_cell.angle_alpha   90.00
_cell.angle_beta   90.00
_cell.angle_gamma   90.00
#
_symmetry.space_group_name_H-M   'P 1'
#
loop_
_entity.id
_entity.type
_entity.pdbx_description
1 polymer ?
#
loop_
_entity_poly.entity_id
_entity_poly.type
_entity_poly.pdbx_seq_one_letter_code
_entity_poly.pdbx_strand_id
1 'polypeptide(L)'
;KKLLYAGCKKAVLDYEKESNIEITEEVSLKFGKEKILISYNDPAVLELHKDKIEKYISAMILMNPHQIRETQSILSLPFFVQINQVALNNLLEIFAYENVCGVTGNTINDNVKEIVALKDLCRENDIPIESFQAAYKWEDFKKNSDGMVPVIVQDYRTQEVLMMAYMNEEAYAQTLKLGKMTYYSRSRQELWLKGLTSGHYQYVKELVADCDMDTILAKVSQIGAACHTGSKSCFFNEITKKDYEE
;
A
#
# COMPACT_ATOMS: atom_id res chain seq x y z
N LYS A 1 17.34 6.50 15.31
CA LYS A 1 16.94 7.83 15.82
C LYS A 1 16.82 8.87 14.68
N LYS A 2 17.85 9.10 13.86
CA LYS A 2 17.83 10.12 12.77
C LYS A 2 16.64 9.98 11.83
N LEU A 3 16.29 8.76 11.41
CA LEU A 3 15.16 8.51 10.52
C LEU A 3 13.81 8.88 11.15
N LEU A 4 13.61 8.57 12.44
CA LEU A 4 12.38 8.93 13.14
C LEU A 4 12.25 10.45 13.34
N TYR A 5 13.36 11.13 13.60
CA TYR A 5 13.38 12.60 13.61
C TYR A 5 13.08 13.23 12.25
N ALA A 6 13.50 12.55 11.17
CA ALA A 6 13.21 12.97 9.79
C ALA A 6 11.78 12.63 9.31
N GLY A 7 10.91 12.15 10.22
CA GLY A 7 9.50 11.90 9.92
C GLY A 7 9.15 10.51 9.39
N CYS A 8 10.08 9.53 9.49
CA CYS A 8 9.74 8.14 9.18
C CYS A 8 8.64 7.63 10.13
N LYS A 9 7.63 6.97 9.57
CA LYS A 9 6.50 6.45 10.34
C LYS A 9 6.90 5.34 11.31
N LYS A 10 7.82 4.45 10.88
CA LYS A 10 8.32 3.33 11.66
C LYS A 10 9.81 3.12 11.41
N ALA A 11 10.50 2.52 12.37
CA ALA A 11 11.88 2.08 12.27
C ALA A 11 12.00 0.60 12.61
N VAL A 12 12.87 -0.10 11.90
CA VAL A 12 13.21 -1.50 12.17
C VAL A 12 14.59 -1.56 12.82
N LEU A 13 14.69 -2.24 13.94
CA LEU A 13 15.94 -2.54 14.64
C LEU A 13 16.34 -3.99 14.30
N ASP A 14 17.49 -4.15 13.70
CA ASP A 14 18.07 -5.45 13.39
C ASP A 14 18.62 -6.08 14.68
N TYR A 15 17.95 -7.13 15.18
CA TYR A 15 18.26 -7.78 16.43
C TYR A 15 19.43 -8.79 16.35
N GLU A 16 20.00 -8.97 15.17
CA GLU A 16 21.31 -9.62 15.01
C GLU A 16 22.47 -8.71 15.52
N LYS A 17 22.17 -7.44 15.82
CA LYS A 17 23.14 -6.46 16.30
C LYS A 17 22.86 -6.09 17.75
N GLU A 18 23.76 -6.46 18.65
CA GLU A 18 23.68 -6.19 20.08
C GLU A 18 23.42 -4.69 20.39
N SER A 19 24.10 -3.79 19.69
CA SER A 19 23.89 -2.35 19.83
C SER A 19 22.45 -1.88 19.56
N ASN A 20 21.69 -2.59 18.71
CA ASN A 20 20.27 -2.28 18.47
C ASN A 20 19.40 -2.80 19.63
N ILE A 21 19.76 -3.95 20.21
CA ILE A 21 19.07 -4.51 21.37
C ILE A 21 19.23 -3.58 22.59
N GLU A 22 20.42 -3.05 22.80
CA GLU A 22 20.73 -2.12 23.90
C GLU A 22 19.88 -0.84 23.82
N ILE A 23 19.74 -0.25 22.64
CA ILE A 23 19.03 1.02 22.46
C ILE A 23 17.50 0.90 22.35
N THR A 24 16.96 -0.33 22.33
CA THR A 24 15.51 -0.57 22.11
C THR A 24 14.62 0.20 23.08
N GLU A 25 14.91 0.12 24.37
CA GLU A 25 14.15 0.80 25.41
C GLU A 25 14.19 2.33 25.22
N GLU A 26 15.38 2.91 25.06
CA GLU A 26 15.53 4.36 24.87
C GLU A 26 14.77 4.87 23.64
N VAL A 27 14.86 4.14 22.52
CA VAL A 27 14.18 4.54 21.27
C VAL A 27 12.67 4.42 21.40
N SER A 28 12.18 3.34 22.03
CA SER A 28 10.75 3.12 22.24
C SER A 28 10.14 4.14 23.20
N LEU A 29 10.79 4.46 24.32
CA LEU A 29 10.32 5.47 25.25
C LEU A 29 10.30 6.88 24.63
N LYS A 30 11.22 7.16 23.72
CA LYS A 30 11.34 8.48 23.10
C LYS A 30 10.36 8.73 21.96
N PHE A 31 10.07 7.71 21.14
CA PHE A 31 9.32 7.86 19.90
C PHE A 31 7.96 7.15 19.90
N GLY A 32 7.70 6.31 20.89
CA GLY A 32 6.52 5.46 21.00
C GLY A 32 6.79 4.03 20.50
N LYS A 33 6.28 3.06 21.25
CA LYS A 33 6.36 1.61 20.95
C LYS A 33 5.82 1.29 19.54
N GLU A 34 4.74 1.94 19.15
CA GLU A 34 4.04 1.73 17.88
C GLU A 34 4.90 2.04 16.64
N LYS A 35 6.00 2.76 16.83
CA LYS A 35 6.94 3.12 15.75
C LYS A 35 8.14 2.19 15.63
N ILE A 36 8.27 1.22 16.53
CA ILE A 36 9.46 0.36 16.59
C ILE A 36 9.09 -1.08 16.25
N LEU A 37 9.78 -1.62 15.25
CA LEU A 37 9.78 -3.02 14.89
C LEU A 37 11.19 -3.58 15.06
N ILE A 38 11.28 -4.90 15.15
CA ILE A 38 12.57 -5.62 15.09
C ILE A 38 12.59 -6.55 13.89
N SER A 39 13.78 -6.82 13.34
CA SER A 39 14.02 -7.92 12.40
C SER A 39 15.00 -8.93 13.01
N TYR A 40 14.81 -10.20 12.70
CA TYR A 40 15.63 -11.31 13.20
C TYR A 40 15.59 -12.50 12.24
N ASN A 41 16.63 -13.33 12.25
CA ASN A 41 16.69 -14.59 11.52
C ASN A 41 16.37 -15.78 12.41
N ASP A 42 16.96 -15.81 13.62
CA ASP A 42 16.84 -16.91 14.56
C ASP A 42 15.88 -16.53 15.70
N PRO A 43 14.77 -17.28 15.89
CA PRO A 43 13.85 -17.05 17.00
C PRO A 43 14.45 -17.15 18.40
N ALA A 44 15.60 -17.80 18.58
CA ALA A 44 16.28 -17.86 19.87
C ALA A 44 16.57 -16.46 20.47
N VAL A 45 16.78 -15.44 19.63
CA VAL A 45 16.93 -14.06 20.10
C VAL A 45 15.67 -13.51 20.78
N LEU A 46 14.49 -14.02 20.41
CA LEU A 46 13.22 -13.61 21.00
C LEU A 46 13.08 -14.14 22.43
N GLU A 47 13.47 -15.40 22.68
CA GLU A 47 13.48 -15.99 24.03
C GLU A 47 14.41 -15.21 24.95
N LEU A 48 15.63 -14.92 24.47
CA LEU A 48 16.65 -14.21 25.26
C LEU A 48 16.21 -12.79 25.66
N HIS A 49 15.39 -12.14 24.84
CA HIS A 49 14.99 -10.74 25.03
C HIS A 49 13.49 -10.54 25.17
N LYS A 50 12.75 -11.58 25.54
CA LYS A 50 11.29 -11.63 25.55
C LYS A 50 10.65 -10.43 26.26
N ASP A 51 11.01 -10.19 27.53
CA ASP A 51 10.43 -9.10 28.33
C ASP A 51 10.65 -7.72 27.71
N LYS A 52 11.85 -7.49 27.14
CA LYS A 52 12.17 -6.25 26.45
C LYS A 52 11.34 -6.07 25.19
N ILE A 53 11.17 -7.12 24.41
CA ILE A 53 10.41 -7.12 23.16
C ILE A 53 8.94 -6.86 23.44
N GLU A 54 8.32 -7.60 24.35
CA GLU A 54 6.90 -7.40 24.73
C GLU A 54 6.62 -5.99 25.21
N LYS A 55 7.55 -5.41 25.97
CA LYS A 55 7.37 -4.08 26.55
C LYS A 55 7.55 -2.95 25.54
N TYR A 56 8.53 -3.05 24.65
CA TYR A 56 9.02 -1.91 23.86
C TYR A 56 8.85 -2.05 22.34
N ILE A 57 8.35 -3.19 21.82
CA ILE A 57 8.23 -3.44 20.40
C ILE A 57 6.76 -3.65 20.02
N SER A 58 6.33 -3.12 18.87
CA SER A 58 4.94 -3.23 18.38
C SER A 58 4.70 -4.40 17.44
N ALA A 59 5.72 -4.78 16.66
CA ALA A 59 5.66 -5.89 15.71
C ALA A 59 7.07 -6.35 15.34
N MET A 60 7.15 -7.54 14.73
CA MET A 60 8.40 -8.18 14.36
C MET A 60 8.47 -8.46 12.86
N ILE A 61 9.66 -8.68 12.33
CA ILE A 61 9.91 -9.14 10.96
C ILE A 61 10.78 -10.38 11.03
N LEU A 62 10.19 -11.54 10.74
CA LEU A 62 10.90 -12.80 10.62
C LEU A 62 11.54 -12.87 9.23
N MET A 63 12.87 -12.97 9.19
CA MET A 63 13.66 -13.02 7.96
C MET A 63 13.74 -14.42 7.35
N ASN A 64 13.49 -15.48 8.14
CA ASN A 64 13.50 -16.86 7.71
C ASN A 64 12.09 -17.48 7.78
N PRO A 65 11.37 -17.65 6.66
CA PRO A 65 9.99 -18.13 6.65
C PRO A 65 9.81 -19.56 7.17
N HIS A 66 10.87 -20.37 7.28
CA HIS A 66 10.78 -21.73 7.82
C HIS A 66 10.60 -21.78 9.33
N GLN A 67 10.80 -20.66 10.05
CA GLN A 67 10.75 -20.56 11.50
C GLN A 67 9.47 -19.90 12.04
N ILE A 68 8.39 -19.85 11.27
CA ILE A 68 7.12 -19.24 11.67
C ILE A 68 6.54 -19.92 12.93
N ARG A 69 6.52 -21.26 12.96
CA ARG A 69 5.98 -22.01 14.11
C ARG A 69 6.76 -21.76 15.38
N GLU A 70 8.07 -21.74 15.28
CA GLU A 70 8.95 -21.46 16.40
C GLU A 70 8.74 -20.04 16.94
N THR A 71 8.69 -19.05 16.05
CA THR A 71 8.36 -17.67 16.42
C THR A 71 7.06 -17.57 17.21
N GLN A 72 5.98 -18.21 16.74
CA GLN A 72 4.68 -18.18 17.40
C GLN A 72 4.68 -18.85 18.79
N SER A 73 5.52 -19.85 19.00
CA SER A 73 5.62 -20.52 20.30
C SER A 73 6.29 -19.63 21.37
N ILE A 74 7.06 -18.65 20.96
CA ILE A 74 7.83 -17.76 21.87
C ILE A 74 7.04 -16.51 22.24
N LEU A 75 6.47 -15.82 21.25
CA LEU A 75 5.81 -14.52 21.40
C LEU A 75 4.50 -14.43 20.61
N SER A 76 3.48 -13.80 21.21
CA SER A 76 2.18 -13.53 20.58
C SER A 76 2.11 -12.15 19.92
N LEU A 77 3.23 -11.49 19.67
CA LEU A 77 3.24 -10.23 18.95
C LEU A 77 2.99 -10.42 17.45
N PRO A 78 2.32 -9.45 16.78
CA PRO A 78 2.13 -9.51 15.35
C PRO A 78 3.47 -9.46 14.62
N PHE A 79 3.61 -10.24 13.56
CA PHE A 79 4.84 -10.22 12.77
C PHE A 79 4.61 -10.33 11.26
N PHE A 80 5.55 -9.78 10.53
CA PHE A 80 5.67 -9.89 9.08
C PHE A 80 6.69 -10.99 8.75
N VAL A 81 6.48 -11.68 7.63
CA VAL A 81 7.42 -12.68 7.14
C VAL A 81 8.11 -12.15 5.89
N GLN A 82 9.43 -12.15 5.87
CA GLN A 82 10.19 -11.79 4.68
C GLN A 82 10.27 -12.98 3.74
N ILE A 83 9.86 -12.76 2.49
CA ILE A 83 9.88 -13.75 1.42
C ILE A 83 10.63 -13.19 0.21
N ASN A 84 11.66 -13.88 -0.24
CA ASN A 84 12.47 -13.45 -1.38
C ASN A 84 12.22 -14.30 -2.64
N GLN A 85 11.81 -15.56 -2.46
CA GLN A 85 11.48 -16.49 -3.54
C GLN A 85 10.45 -17.52 -3.04
N VAL A 86 9.17 -17.20 -3.13
CA VAL A 86 8.10 -18.12 -2.72
C VAL A 86 7.04 -18.11 -3.79
N ALA A 87 6.57 -19.29 -4.20
CA ALA A 87 5.42 -19.40 -5.07
C ALA A 87 4.18 -18.84 -4.37
N LEU A 88 3.33 -18.11 -5.09
CA LEU A 88 2.18 -17.41 -4.51
C LEU A 88 1.23 -18.35 -3.75
N ASN A 89 1.08 -19.60 -4.20
CA ASN A 89 0.26 -20.58 -3.49
C ASN A 89 0.75 -20.88 -2.08
N ASN A 90 2.05 -20.80 -1.84
CA ASN A 90 2.64 -21.01 -0.50
C ASN A 90 2.39 -19.81 0.44
N LEU A 91 1.98 -18.66 -0.09
CA LEU A 91 1.64 -17.49 0.73
C LEU A 91 0.36 -17.71 1.54
N LEU A 92 -0.59 -18.50 1.03
CA LEU A 92 -1.80 -18.86 1.80
C LEU A 92 -1.44 -19.65 3.06
N GLU A 93 -0.47 -20.56 2.98
CA GLU A 93 0.00 -21.32 4.14
C GLU A 93 0.63 -20.37 5.18
N ILE A 94 1.37 -19.37 4.74
CA ILE A 94 1.97 -18.35 5.63
C ILE A 94 0.89 -17.52 6.32
N PHE A 95 -0.13 -17.10 5.59
CA PHE A 95 -1.24 -16.30 6.15
C PHE A 95 -2.19 -17.09 7.04
N ALA A 96 -2.18 -18.42 6.99
CA ALA A 96 -2.95 -19.27 7.89
C ALA A 96 -2.39 -19.30 9.33
N TYR A 97 -1.17 -18.82 9.55
CA TYR A 97 -0.60 -18.73 10.89
C TYR A 97 -1.16 -17.53 11.65
N GLU A 98 -1.57 -17.74 12.89
CA GLU A 98 -1.92 -16.66 13.83
C GLU A 98 -0.76 -15.65 13.95
N ASN A 99 -1.10 -14.39 14.19
CA ASN A 99 -0.14 -13.30 14.34
C ASN A 99 0.71 -12.95 13.11
N VAL A 100 0.61 -13.67 12.00
CA VAL A 100 1.18 -13.21 10.73
C VAL A 100 0.29 -12.11 10.17
N CYS A 101 0.76 -10.86 10.20
CA CYS A 101 0.00 -9.71 9.75
C CYS A 101 0.37 -9.24 8.35
N GLY A 102 1.33 -9.88 7.70
CA GLY A 102 1.72 -9.57 6.33
C GLY A 102 3.03 -10.21 5.90
N VAL A 103 3.35 -10.00 4.64
CA VAL A 103 4.61 -10.43 4.03
C VAL A 103 5.36 -9.24 3.45
N THR A 104 6.67 -9.35 3.39
CA THR A 104 7.57 -8.35 2.82
C THR A 104 8.67 -9.03 2.00
N GLY A 105 9.43 -8.28 1.23
CA GLY A 105 10.58 -8.79 0.46
C GLY A 105 10.42 -8.67 -1.05
N ASN A 106 11.42 -9.16 -1.78
CA ASN A 106 11.51 -8.98 -3.24
C ASN A 106 10.40 -9.71 -4.00
N THR A 107 9.94 -10.87 -3.53
CA THR A 107 8.80 -11.58 -4.14
C THR A 107 7.59 -10.66 -4.33
N ILE A 108 7.33 -9.76 -3.39
CA ILE A 108 6.22 -8.81 -3.47
C ILE A 108 6.47 -7.74 -4.54
N ASN A 109 7.71 -7.24 -4.64
CA ASN A 109 8.06 -6.20 -5.60
C ASN A 109 8.09 -6.72 -7.04
N ASP A 110 8.55 -7.96 -7.23
CA ASP A 110 8.77 -8.55 -8.54
C ASP A 110 7.49 -9.12 -9.16
N ASN A 111 6.45 -9.40 -8.34
CA ASN A 111 5.22 -10.07 -8.76
C ASN A 111 3.96 -9.20 -8.54
N VAL A 112 4.01 -7.93 -8.97
CA VAL A 112 2.91 -6.98 -8.72
C VAL A 112 1.57 -7.41 -9.33
N LYS A 113 1.58 -8.13 -10.47
CA LYS A 113 0.36 -8.63 -11.11
C LYS A 113 -0.27 -9.75 -10.30
N GLU A 114 0.56 -10.66 -9.82
CA GLU A 114 0.16 -11.81 -9.03
C GLU A 114 -0.33 -11.44 -7.63
N ILE A 115 0.13 -10.31 -7.06
CA ILE A 115 -0.37 -9.80 -5.77
C ILE A 115 -1.87 -9.51 -5.82
N VAL A 116 -2.39 -9.08 -6.96
CA VAL A 116 -3.82 -8.85 -7.13
C VAL A 116 -4.57 -10.19 -7.04
N ALA A 117 -4.11 -11.20 -7.77
CA ALA A 117 -4.66 -12.54 -7.71
C ALA A 117 -4.53 -13.13 -6.29
N LEU A 118 -3.41 -12.88 -5.61
CA LEU A 118 -3.22 -13.29 -4.22
C LEU A 118 -4.24 -12.65 -3.27
N LYS A 119 -4.56 -11.37 -3.43
CA LYS A 119 -5.61 -10.72 -2.62
C LYS A 119 -6.98 -11.34 -2.83
N ASP A 120 -7.30 -11.74 -4.06
CA ASP A 120 -8.55 -12.44 -4.35
C ASP A 120 -8.54 -13.83 -3.72
N LEU A 121 -7.45 -14.55 -3.85
CA LEU A 121 -7.26 -15.86 -3.24
C LEU A 121 -7.34 -15.79 -1.69
N CYS A 122 -6.79 -14.75 -1.08
CA CYS A 122 -6.95 -14.51 0.36
C CYS A 122 -8.41 -14.31 0.75
N ARG A 123 -9.19 -13.55 -0.03
CA ARG A 123 -10.64 -13.36 0.23
C ARG A 123 -11.42 -14.67 0.10
N GLU A 124 -11.12 -15.48 -0.91
CA GLU A 124 -11.75 -16.79 -1.13
C GLU A 124 -11.46 -17.80 -0.01
N ASN A 125 -10.40 -17.58 0.76
CA ASN A 125 -9.99 -18.41 1.89
C ASN A 125 -10.20 -17.73 3.26
N ASP A 126 -11.08 -16.73 3.35
CA ASP A 126 -11.44 -16.00 4.57
C ASP A 126 -10.25 -15.35 5.31
N ILE A 127 -9.15 -15.10 4.59
CA ILE A 127 -7.98 -14.41 5.14
C ILE A 127 -8.26 -12.90 5.09
N PRO A 128 -8.24 -12.19 6.24
CA PRO A 128 -8.49 -10.76 6.29
C PRO A 128 -7.47 -9.98 5.47
N ILE A 129 -7.94 -9.16 4.55
CA ILE A 129 -7.10 -8.23 3.80
C ILE A 129 -7.65 -6.82 3.91
N GLU A 130 -6.76 -5.86 3.96
CA GLU A 130 -7.14 -4.46 3.91
C GLU A 130 -7.71 -4.14 2.52
N SER A 131 -8.94 -3.61 2.50
CA SER A 131 -9.62 -3.14 1.29
C SER A 131 -10.23 -1.76 1.55
N PHE A 132 -10.40 -0.98 0.49
CA PHE A 132 -11.09 0.29 0.60
C PHE A 132 -12.57 0.03 0.86
N GLN A 133 -13.09 0.63 1.93
CA GLN A 133 -14.52 0.68 2.22
C GLN A 133 -15.08 1.97 1.61
N ALA A 134 -15.93 1.84 0.60
CA ALA A 134 -16.57 2.98 -0.01
C ALA A 134 -17.83 3.38 0.78
N ALA A 135 -17.96 4.68 1.07
CA ALA A 135 -19.18 5.23 1.67
C ALA A 135 -20.35 5.29 0.66
N TYR A 136 -20.04 5.33 -0.63
CA TYR A 136 -21.01 5.46 -1.72
C TYR A 136 -20.88 4.29 -2.71
N LYS A 137 -22.04 3.81 -3.17
CA LYS A 137 -22.14 2.81 -4.23
C LYS A 137 -22.12 3.49 -5.61
N TRP A 138 -21.92 2.71 -6.66
CA TRP A 138 -21.92 3.25 -8.02
C TRP A 138 -23.24 3.88 -8.42
N GLU A 139 -24.36 3.36 -7.92
CA GLU A 139 -25.71 3.88 -8.17
C GLU A 139 -25.90 5.31 -7.65
N ASP A 140 -25.17 5.70 -6.60
CA ASP A 140 -25.28 7.02 -5.97
C ASP A 140 -24.70 8.15 -6.86
N PHE A 141 -23.84 7.81 -7.83
CA PHE A 141 -23.24 8.79 -8.72
C PHE A 141 -24.19 9.19 -9.85
N LYS A 142 -24.14 10.46 -10.24
CA LYS A 142 -24.76 10.96 -11.48
C LYS A 142 -23.80 10.69 -12.65
N LYS A 143 -24.17 9.79 -13.53
CA LYS A 143 -23.40 9.40 -14.70
C LYS A 143 -23.72 10.35 -15.86
N ASN A 144 -22.75 10.53 -16.77
CA ASN A 144 -22.99 11.18 -18.04
C ASN A 144 -23.85 10.30 -18.98
N SER A 145 -24.12 10.77 -20.20
CA SER A 145 -24.91 10.04 -21.20
C SER A 145 -24.37 8.65 -21.56
N ASP A 146 -23.08 8.42 -21.35
CA ASP A 146 -22.41 7.15 -21.63
C ASP A 146 -22.33 6.23 -20.40
N GLY A 147 -23.01 6.58 -19.31
CA GLY A 147 -23.01 5.82 -18.07
C GLY A 147 -21.70 5.92 -17.27
N MET A 148 -20.90 6.95 -17.48
CA MET A 148 -19.59 7.13 -16.87
C MET A 148 -19.54 8.34 -15.96
N VAL A 149 -18.58 8.31 -15.03
CA VAL A 149 -18.21 9.42 -14.15
C VAL A 149 -16.80 9.88 -14.48
N PRO A 150 -16.56 11.17 -14.72
CA PRO A 150 -15.22 11.72 -14.88
C PRO A 150 -14.43 11.64 -13.57
N VAL A 151 -13.12 11.44 -13.70
CA VAL A 151 -12.20 11.35 -12.56
C VAL A 151 -11.04 12.30 -12.78
N ILE A 152 -10.92 13.29 -11.90
CA ILE A 152 -9.76 14.18 -11.82
C ILE A 152 -8.74 13.50 -10.94
N VAL A 153 -7.52 13.36 -11.42
CA VAL A 153 -6.44 12.67 -10.70
C VAL A 153 -5.41 13.67 -10.22
N GLN A 154 -5.15 13.65 -8.92
CA GLN A 154 -4.28 14.59 -8.22
C GLN A 154 -3.19 13.83 -7.46
N ASP A 155 -1.96 14.32 -7.51
CA ASP A 155 -0.90 13.80 -6.62
C ASP A 155 -1.21 14.17 -5.17
N TYR A 156 -1.22 13.18 -4.26
CA TYR A 156 -1.65 13.38 -2.88
C TYR A 156 -0.68 14.23 -2.04
N ARG A 157 0.58 14.36 -2.47
CA ARG A 157 1.61 15.14 -1.75
C ARG A 157 1.72 16.55 -2.28
N THR A 158 1.81 16.68 -3.61
CA THR A 158 2.05 17.99 -4.26
C THR A 158 0.76 18.71 -4.58
N GLN A 159 -0.37 18.00 -4.58
CA GLN A 159 -1.69 18.49 -5.01
C GLN A 159 -1.75 18.90 -6.49
N GLU A 160 -0.72 18.55 -7.27
CA GLU A 160 -0.71 18.78 -8.70
C GLU A 160 -1.75 17.90 -9.40
N VAL A 161 -2.53 18.48 -10.30
CA VAL A 161 -3.47 17.73 -11.14
C VAL A 161 -2.67 17.00 -12.22
N LEU A 162 -2.78 15.67 -12.23
CA LEU A 162 -1.97 14.80 -13.08
C LEU A 162 -2.65 14.48 -14.42
N MET A 163 -3.93 14.14 -14.37
CA MET A 163 -4.70 13.76 -15.56
C MET A 163 -6.19 13.75 -15.26
N MET A 164 -6.99 13.55 -16.30
CA MET A 164 -8.41 13.28 -16.23
C MET A 164 -8.71 12.01 -17.04
N ALA A 165 -9.60 11.18 -16.51
CA ALA A 165 -10.09 9.97 -17.16
C ALA A 165 -11.55 9.71 -16.82
N TYR A 166 -12.10 8.55 -17.21
CA TYR A 166 -13.46 8.14 -16.92
C TYR A 166 -13.49 6.77 -16.22
N MET A 167 -14.49 6.60 -15.39
CA MET A 167 -14.86 5.30 -14.81
C MET A 167 -16.26 4.91 -15.23
N ASN A 168 -16.47 3.62 -15.46
CA ASN A 168 -17.74 2.94 -15.37
C ASN A 168 -17.83 2.19 -14.04
N GLU A 169 -18.90 1.48 -13.77
CA GLU A 169 -19.11 0.72 -12.55
C GLU A 169 -17.99 -0.28 -12.28
N GLU A 170 -17.59 -1.03 -13.30
CA GLU A 170 -16.55 -2.03 -13.19
C GLU A 170 -15.16 -1.40 -12.86
N ALA A 171 -14.82 -0.28 -13.48
CA ALA A 171 -13.60 0.47 -13.19
C ALA A 171 -13.58 0.98 -11.74
N TYR A 172 -14.71 1.46 -11.24
CA TYR A 172 -14.87 1.88 -9.85
C TYR A 172 -14.67 0.71 -8.88
N ALA A 173 -15.38 -0.39 -9.10
CA ALA A 173 -15.24 -1.61 -8.28
C ALA A 173 -13.81 -2.15 -8.28
N GLN A 174 -13.15 -2.21 -9.45
CA GLN A 174 -11.76 -2.65 -9.56
C GLN A 174 -10.80 -1.70 -8.84
N THR A 175 -11.04 -0.40 -8.90
CA THR A 175 -10.21 0.58 -8.18
C THR A 175 -10.26 0.36 -6.67
N LEU A 176 -11.45 0.17 -6.10
CA LEU A 176 -11.63 -0.12 -4.68
C LEU A 176 -10.99 -1.46 -4.28
N LYS A 177 -11.19 -2.48 -5.11
CA LYS A 177 -10.65 -3.82 -4.91
C LYS A 177 -9.12 -3.84 -4.90
N LEU A 178 -8.50 -3.15 -5.88
CA LEU A 178 -7.06 -3.21 -6.11
C LEU A 178 -6.27 -2.16 -5.32
N GLY A 179 -6.92 -1.07 -4.90
CA GLY A 179 -6.22 0.11 -4.38
C GLY A 179 -5.35 0.80 -5.43
N LYS A 180 -5.62 0.56 -6.71
CA LYS A 180 -4.93 1.13 -7.86
C LYS A 180 -5.96 1.67 -8.83
N MET A 181 -5.66 2.83 -9.44
CA MET A 181 -6.59 3.45 -10.37
C MET A 181 -6.82 2.59 -11.59
N THR A 182 -8.06 2.18 -11.77
CA THR A 182 -8.58 1.54 -12.97
C THR A 182 -9.58 2.48 -13.62
N TYR A 183 -9.46 2.67 -14.91
CA TYR A 183 -10.31 3.55 -15.71
C TYR A 183 -11.05 2.76 -16.78
N TYR A 184 -12.02 3.40 -17.42
CA TYR A 184 -12.63 2.90 -18.64
C TYR A 184 -12.19 3.76 -19.83
N SER A 185 -11.56 3.11 -20.81
CA SER A 185 -11.13 3.78 -22.04
C SER A 185 -12.30 3.86 -23.03
N ARG A 186 -12.80 5.07 -23.26
CA ARG A 186 -13.93 5.30 -24.21
C ARG A 186 -13.57 4.92 -25.65
N SER A 187 -12.34 5.19 -26.06
CA SER A 187 -11.88 4.90 -27.43
C SER A 187 -11.64 3.42 -27.69
N ARG A 188 -11.19 2.67 -26.67
CA ARG A 188 -10.92 1.23 -26.77
C ARG A 188 -12.08 0.38 -26.26
N GLN A 189 -13.02 0.99 -25.54
CA GLN A 189 -14.13 0.33 -24.89
C GLN A 189 -13.71 -0.82 -23.96
N GLU A 190 -12.66 -0.58 -23.16
CA GLU A 190 -12.11 -1.57 -22.26
C GLU A 190 -11.66 -0.96 -20.93
N LEU A 191 -11.56 -1.80 -19.92
CA LEU A 191 -10.93 -1.42 -18.65
C LEU A 191 -9.44 -1.16 -18.84
N TRP A 192 -8.95 -0.18 -18.14
CA TRP A 192 -7.56 0.22 -18.19
C TRP A 192 -6.99 0.42 -16.77
N LEU A 193 -6.30 -0.61 -16.26
CA LEU A 193 -5.50 -0.47 -15.05
C LEU A 193 -4.27 0.40 -15.36
N LYS A 194 -4.23 1.57 -14.76
CA LYS A 194 -3.14 2.54 -14.95
C LYS A 194 -1.81 1.96 -14.49
N GLY A 195 -0.85 1.95 -15.39
CA GLY A 195 0.50 1.44 -15.14
C GLY A 195 0.70 -0.05 -15.41
N LEU A 196 -0.32 -0.79 -15.82
CA LEU A 196 -0.19 -2.24 -16.08
C LEU A 196 0.93 -2.59 -17.07
N THR A 197 1.11 -1.77 -18.10
CA THR A 197 2.14 -1.98 -19.14
C THR A 197 3.42 -1.19 -18.85
N SER A 198 3.29 0.06 -18.37
CA SER A 198 4.42 0.98 -18.20
C SER A 198 5.09 0.90 -16.84
N GLY A 199 4.50 0.24 -15.84
CA GLY A 199 4.93 0.31 -14.43
C GLY A 199 4.55 1.62 -13.74
N HIS A 200 3.97 2.60 -14.44
CA HIS A 200 3.59 3.90 -13.89
C HIS A 200 2.23 3.85 -13.18
N TYR A 201 2.16 3.09 -12.09
CA TYR A 201 0.95 2.89 -11.30
C TYR A 201 0.51 4.14 -10.55
N GLN A 202 -0.79 4.20 -10.29
CA GLN A 202 -1.44 5.18 -9.44
C GLN A 202 -2.07 4.47 -8.24
N TYR A 203 -1.43 4.56 -7.08
CA TYR A 203 -1.95 3.97 -5.84
C TYR A 203 -2.92 4.93 -5.18
N VAL A 204 -4.15 4.48 -4.96
CA VAL A 204 -5.21 5.27 -4.32
C VAL A 204 -4.81 5.63 -2.89
N LYS A 205 -4.97 6.90 -2.55
CA LYS A 205 -4.86 7.42 -1.18
C LYS A 205 -6.23 7.88 -0.66
N GLU A 206 -7.01 8.50 -1.53
CA GLU A 206 -8.33 9.00 -1.21
C GLU A 206 -9.16 9.12 -2.50
N LEU A 207 -10.45 8.80 -2.42
CA LEU A 207 -11.44 9.11 -3.46
C LEU A 207 -12.51 9.98 -2.81
N VAL A 208 -12.82 11.10 -3.44
CA VAL A 208 -13.81 12.06 -2.97
C VAL A 208 -14.78 12.35 -4.12
N ALA A 209 -16.07 12.28 -3.86
CA ALA A 209 -17.07 12.76 -4.80
C ALA A 209 -17.26 14.28 -4.63
N ASP A 210 -17.62 14.97 -5.68
CA ASP A 210 -18.00 16.39 -5.58
C ASP A 210 -19.40 16.57 -4.97
N CYS A 211 -19.86 17.81 -4.88
CA CYS A 211 -21.07 18.16 -4.12
C CYS A 211 -22.35 17.57 -4.69
N ASP A 212 -22.41 17.26 -5.97
CA ASP A 212 -23.61 16.72 -6.64
C ASP A 212 -23.39 15.33 -7.25
N MET A 213 -22.27 14.67 -6.87
CA MET A 213 -21.96 13.27 -7.17
C MET A 213 -21.78 12.95 -8.65
N ASP A 214 -21.32 13.91 -9.45
CA ASP A 214 -21.08 13.72 -10.89
C ASP A 214 -19.60 13.65 -11.29
N THR A 215 -18.69 13.91 -10.34
CA THR A 215 -17.25 13.91 -10.55
C THR A 215 -16.51 13.28 -9.35
N ILE A 216 -15.44 12.52 -9.61
CA ILE A 216 -14.58 11.95 -8.59
C ILE A 216 -13.23 12.66 -8.62
N LEU A 217 -12.76 13.14 -7.45
CA LEU A 217 -11.37 13.53 -7.23
C LEU A 217 -10.61 12.34 -6.64
N ALA A 218 -9.66 11.81 -7.38
CA ALA A 218 -8.77 10.74 -6.92
C ALA A 218 -7.42 11.31 -6.51
N LYS A 219 -7.10 11.26 -5.21
CA LYS A 219 -5.76 11.58 -4.71
C LYS A 219 -4.91 10.32 -4.71
N VAL A 220 -3.80 10.33 -5.44
CA VAL A 220 -2.99 9.14 -5.70
C VAL A 220 -1.51 9.35 -5.37
N SER A 221 -0.82 8.25 -5.07
CA SER A 221 0.63 8.19 -5.14
C SER A 221 1.02 7.75 -6.55
N GLN A 222 1.51 8.67 -7.36
CA GLN A 222 1.94 8.40 -8.73
C GLN A 222 3.35 7.81 -8.75
N ILE A 223 3.53 6.71 -9.49
CA ILE A 223 4.86 6.17 -9.83
C ILE A 223 5.20 6.60 -11.26
N GLY A 224 6.34 7.24 -11.44
CA GLY A 224 6.78 7.74 -12.75
C GLY A 224 5.84 8.79 -13.35
N ALA A 225 5.76 8.83 -14.67
CA ALA A 225 4.95 9.79 -15.41
C ALA A 225 3.46 9.39 -15.47
N ALA A 226 2.55 10.33 -15.24
CA ALA A 226 1.13 10.09 -15.45
C ALA A 226 0.79 10.11 -16.96
N CYS A 227 1.42 10.99 -17.72
CA CYS A 227 1.19 11.13 -19.16
C CYS A 227 1.91 10.04 -19.99
N HIS A 228 1.29 9.62 -21.08
CA HIS A 228 1.90 8.70 -22.04
C HIS A 228 3.10 9.30 -22.80
N THR A 229 3.22 10.62 -22.81
CA THR A 229 4.36 11.34 -23.40
C THR A 229 5.62 11.31 -22.53
N GLY A 230 5.52 10.77 -21.32
CA GLY A 230 6.60 10.81 -20.30
C GLY A 230 6.55 12.03 -19.39
N SER A 231 5.61 12.96 -19.60
CA SER A 231 5.41 14.11 -18.72
C SER A 231 4.76 13.70 -17.39
N LYS A 232 5.13 14.37 -16.31
CA LYS A 232 4.55 14.11 -14.97
C LYS A 232 3.04 14.32 -14.95
N SER A 233 2.56 15.40 -15.57
CA SER A 233 1.15 15.74 -15.74
C SER A 233 0.76 15.74 -17.22
N CYS A 234 -0.52 15.53 -17.51
CA CYS A 234 -1.10 15.71 -18.83
C CYS A 234 -1.41 17.20 -19.15
N PHE A 235 -1.40 18.05 -18.12
CA PHE A 235 -1.76 19.48 -18.25
C PHE A 235 -0.50 20.33 -18.43
N PHE A 236 0.09 20.30 -19.62
CA PHE A 236 1.30 21.06 -19.96
C PHE A 236 1.14 21.98 -21.18
N ASN A 237 -0.01 21.96 -21.85
CA ASN A 237 -0.31 22.87 -22.96
C ASN A 237 -0.98 24.12 -22.41
N GLU A 238 -0.21 25.17 -22.17
CA GLU A 238 -0.76 26.43 -21.70
C GLU A 238 -1.66 27.06 -22.76
N ILE A 239 -2.91 27.38 -22.39
CA ILE A 239 -3.85 28.07 -23.27
C ILE A 239 -3.73 29.59 -23.09
N THR A 240 -3.64 30.04 -21.85
CA THR A 240 -3.46 31.43 -21.50
C THR A 240 -2.95 31.56 -20.06
N LYS A 241 -2.17 32.60 -19.83
CA LYS A 241 -1.69 32.98 -18.51
C LYS A 241 -1.83 34.51 -18.38
N LYS A 242 -2.28 34.97 -17.23
CA LYS A 242 -2.26 36.37 -16.88
C LYS A 242 -1.06 36.63 -15.96
N ASP A 243 -0.16 37.49 -16.36
CA ASP A 243 0.88 37.97 -15.48
C ASP A 243 0.25 38.91 -14.45
N TYR A 244 0.35 38.52 -13.18
CA TYR A 244 0.00 39.41 -12.07
C TYR A 244 1.27 40.19 -11.74
N GLU A 245 1.25 41.50 -11.98
CA GLU A 245 2.21 42.38 -11.36
C GLU A 245 1.98 42.33 -9.84
N GLU A 246 3.03 42.01 -9.08
CA GLU A 246 3.01 42.01 -7.61
C GLU A 246 2.84 43.41 -7.05
#